data_e8acf3b3f97536ffe65955651033a1c8
#
_entry.id   e8acf3b3f97536ffe65955651033a1c8
#
_cell.length_a   1.000
_cell.length_b   1.000
_cell.length_c   1.000
_cell.angle_alpha   90.00
_cell.angle_beta   90.00
_cell.angle_gamma   90.00
#
_symmetry.space_group_name_H-M   'P 1'
#
loop_
_entity.id
_entity.type
_entity.pdbx_description
1 polymer ?
#
loop_
_entity_poly.entity_id
_entity_poly.type
_entity_poly.pdbx_seq_one_letter_code
_entity_poly.pdbx_strand_id
1 'polypeptide(L)'
;MRKLILTAAILGFAASSAFSAVTIRYYNKDSKGHTFKVKMDGSSKEVTFDGSKTSSVTIQGGGTECIIMTECGEVKVKDAAHIEIKDGCIKIS
;
A
#
# COMPACT_ATOMS: atom_id res chain seq x y z
N MET A 1 16.19 28.14 29.18
CA MET A 1 15.86 28.11 28.67
C MET A 1 15.95 27.76 27.81
N ARG A 2 15.89 27.46 27.80
CA ARG A 2 15.71 27.14 27.04
C ARG A 2 15.60 26.46 26.32
N LYS A 3 15.44 26.08 26.35
CA LYS A 3 15.08 25.47 25.61
C LYS A 3 14.82 24.91 24.99
N LEU A 4 14.53 24.66 25.09
CA LEU A 4 13.97 24.17 24.38
C LEU A 4 13.77 23.81 23.66
N ILE A 5 13.67 23.65 23.95
CA ILE A 5 13.19 23.44 23.16
C ILE A 5 13.12 22.99 22.34
N LEU A 6 13.06 22.78 22.43
CA LEU A 6 12.65 22.43 21.60
C LEU A 6 12.62 21.97 20.86
N THR A 7 12.57 21.84 21.10
CA THR A 7 12.19 21.57 20.30
C THR A 7 12.10 20.93 19.68
N ALA A 8 11.98 20.64 19.96
CA ALA A 8 11.51 20.18 19.45
C ALA A 8 11.21 19.63 18.94
N ALA A 9 11.09 19.45 19.11
CA ALA A 9 10.46 19.12 18.70
C ALA A 9 10.28 18.78 18.06
N ILE A 10 10.12 18.51 18.31
CA ILE A 10 9.61 18.40 17.70
C ILE A 10 9.72 18.00 16.88
N LEU A 11 9.75 17.70 16.99
CA LEU A 11 9.58 17.51 16.27
C LEU A 11 9.45 16.97 15.61
N GLY A 12 9.48 16.70 15.75
CA GLY A 12 9.09 16.38 15.37
C GLY A 12 8.73 15.83 14.89
N PHE A 13 8.06 15.73 15.13
CA PHE A 13 7.37 15.34 14.87
C PHE A 13 6.90 15.40 13.76
N ALA A 14 6.45 15.67 13.83
CA ALA A 14 6.04 16.07 12.51
C ALA A 14 6.49 15.09 11.43
N ALA A 15 7.61 14.56 11.62
CA ALA A 15 8.15 13.58 10.68
C ALA A 15 7.22 12.38 10.53
N SER A 16 6.56 11.98 11.61
CA SER A 16 5.71 10.81 11.56
C SER A 16 4.52 10.99 10.61
N SER A 17 4.02 12.20 10.47
CA SER A 17 2.89 12.43 9.58
C SER A 17 3.28 12.33 8.10
N ALA A 18 4.56 12.31 7.80
CA ALA A 18 5.02 12.17 6.43
C ALA A 18 5.02 10.72 5.96
N PHE A 19 4.72 9.75 6.83
CA PHE A 19 4.82 8.34 6.50
C PHE A 19 3.46 7.69 6.36
N SER A 20 2.67 8.18 5.41
CA SER A 20 1.44 7.51 5.05
C SER A 20 1.78 6.39 4.08
N ALA A 21 1.26 5.22 4.35
CA ALA A 21 1.51 4.06 3.51
C ALA A 21 0.37 3.08 3.65
N VAL A 22 0.22 2.23 2.63
CA VAL A 22 -0.74 1.14 2.65
C VAL A 22 0.05 -0.15 2.60
N THR A 23 -0.08 -0.97 3.64
CA THR A 23 0.53 -2.29 3.67
C THR A 23 -0.53 -3.32 3.39
N ILE A 24 -0.29 -4.15 2.39
CA ILE A 24 -1.25 -5.14 1.93
C ILE A 24 -0.60 -6.52 2.05
N ARG A 25 -1.29 -7.43 2.71
CA ARG A 25 -0.89 -8.83 2.72
C ARG A 25 -1.64 -9.52 1.60
N TYR A 26 -0.92 -10.27 0.79
CA TYR A 26 -1.54 -10.92 -0.35
C TYR A 26 -1.16 -12.38 -0.45
N TYR A 27 -2.07 -13.14 -1.04
CA TYR A 27 -1.81 -14.49 -1.47
C TYR A 27 -2.16 -14.55 -2.95
N ASN A 28 -1.13 -14.72 -3.78
CA ASN A 28 -1.35 -14.84 -5.22
C ASN A 28 -1.44 -16.32 -5.57
N LYS A 29 -2.64 -16.77 -5.91
CA LYS A 29 -2.87 -18.17 -6.28
C LYS A 29 -2.44 -18.48 -7.69
N ASP A 30 -2.19 -17.47 -8.51
CA ASP A 30 -1.73 -17.67 -9.86
C ASP A 30 -0.25 -18.03 -9.85
N SER A 31 0.16 -18.84 -10.81
CA SER A 31 1.55 -19.29 -10.88
C SER A 31 2.50 -18.21 -11.34
N LYS A 32 1.96 -17.15 -11.92
CA LYS A 32 2.79 -16.03 -12.40
C LYS A 32 2.53 -14.78 -11.56
N GLY A 33 3.50 -13.89 -11.54
CA GLY A 33 3.33 -12.62 -10.91
C GLY A 33 2.44 -11.69 -11.72
N HIS A 34 1.83 -10.75 -11.04
CA HIS A 34 1.00 -9.73 -11.68
C HIS A 34 1.53 -8.37 -11.29
N THR A 35 1.68 -7.49 -12.28
CA THR A 35 2.02 -6.10 -12.04
C THR A 35 0.78 -5.27 -12.32
N PHE A 36 0.25 -4.66 -11.27
CA PHE A 36 -0.95 -3.83 -11.38
C PHE A 36 -0.60 -2.38 -11.16
N LYS A 37 -1.33 -1.52 -11.85
CA LYS A 37 -1.24 -0.09 -11.59
C LYS A 37 -2.03 0.23 -10.32
N VAL A 38 -1.43 1.00 -9.44
CA VAL A 38 -2.05 1.37 -8.17
C VAL A 38 -2.13 2.89 -8.11
N LYS A 39 -3.33 3.39 -7.84
CA LYS A 39 -3.55 4.81 -7.65
C LYS A 39 -3.66 5.12 -6.17
N MET A 40 -2.95 6.14 -5.74
CA MET A 40 -2.98 6.57 -4.35
C MET A 40 -2.75 8.09 -4.31
N ASP A 41 -3.74 8.79 -3.77
CA ASP A 41 -3.65 10.24 -3.55
C ASP A 41 -3.17 11.00 -4.80
N GLY A 42 -3.81 10.69 -5.94
CA GLY A 42 -3.52 11.38 -7.19
C GLY A 42 -2.27 10.91 -7.92
N SER A 43 -1.53 10.00 -7.34
CA SER A 43 -0.35 9.41 -7.97
C SER A 43 -0.64 7.99 -8.43
N SER A 44 0.10 7.56 -9.43
CA SER A 44 0.03 6.18 -9.91
C SER A 44 1.40 5.55 -9.83
N LYS A 45 1.43 4.28 -9.45
CA LYS A 45 2.68 3.50 -9.47
C LYS A 45 2.33 2.07 -9.82
N GLU A 46 3.34 1.30 -10.18
CA GLU A 46 3.16 -0.10 -10.49
C GLU A 46 3.68 -0.94 -9.35
N VAL A 47 2.92 -1.97 -8.99
CA VAL A 47 3.27 -2.86 -7.89
C VAL A 47 3.18 -4.29 -8.40
N THR A 48 4.20 -5.08 -8.11
CA THR A 48 4.26 -6.47 -8.55
C THR A 48 3.91 -7.40 -7.39
N PHE A 49 3.01 -8.32 -7.66
CA PHE A 49 2.60 -9.35 -6.70
C PHE A 49 3.12 -10.68 -7.24
N ASP A 50 4.12 -11.23 -6.58
CA ASP A 50 4.78 -12.47 -7.04
C ASP A 50 3.82 -13.64 -7.08
N GLY A 51 4.05 -14.54 -8.03
CA GLY A 51 3.18 -15.70 -8.21
C GLY A 51 3.38 -16.78 -7.18
N SER A 52 2.34 -17.56 -6.93
CA SER A 52 2.35 -18.69 -6.02
C SER A 52 2.96 -18.35 -4.67
N LYS A 53 2.61 -17.18 -4.15
CA LYS A 53 3.32 -16.65 -2.98
C LYS A 53 2.39 -15.91 -2.06
N THR A 54 2.63 -16.07 -0.76
CA THR A 54 2.02 -15.25 0.27
C THR A 54 3.09 -14.28 0.75
N SER A 55 2.80 -13.01 0.68
CA SER A 55 3.78 -11.98 1.05
C SER A 55 3.04 -10.69 1.39
N SER A 56 3.79 -9.63 1.54
CA SER A 56 3.20 -8.31 1.75
C SER A 56 3.93 -7.28 0.92
N VAL A 57 3.22 -6.22 0.58
CA VAL A 57 3.80 -5.07 -0.10
C VAL A 57 3.40 -3.83 0.67
N THR A 58 4.28 -2.83 0.67
CA THR A 58 3.99 -1.54 1.27
C THR A 58 4.06 -0.50 0.17
N ILE A 59 2.96 0.23 0.00
CA ILE A 59 2.84 1.25 -1.02
C ILE A 59 2.86 2.59 -0.31
N GLN A 60 3.90 3.36 -0.55
CA GLN A 60 4.04 4.66 0.08
C GLN A 60 3.34 5.73 -0.75
N GLY A 61 2.67 6.63 -0.07
CA GLY A 61 1.94 7.69 -0.72
C GLY A 61 1.27 8.55 0.31
N GLY A 62 0.28 9.31 -0.11
CA GLY A 62 -0.35 10.29 0.75
C GLY A 62 -1.62 9.83 1.45
N GLY A 63 -1.91 8.55 1.52
CA GLY A 63 -3.17 8.10 2.08
C GLY A 63 -3.09 6.77 2.80
N THR A 64 -4.24 6.34 3.28
CA THR A 64 -4.39 5.07 3.99
C THR A 64 -5.17 4.05 3.17
N GLU A 65 -5.48 4.37 1.93
CA GLU A 65 -6.11 3.43 1.01
C GLU A 65 -5.62 3.69 -0.40
N CYS A 66 -5.75 2.69 -1.24
CA CYS A 66 -5.35 2.81 -2.63
C CYS A 66 -6.34 2.06 -3.52
N ILE A 67 -6.25 2.32 -4.81
CA ILE A 67 -7.08 1.65 -5.80
C ILE A 67 -6.16 0.85 -6.70
N ILE A 68 -6.37 -0.46 -6.74
CA ILE A 68 -5.59 -1.35 -7.58
C ILE A 68 -6.38 -1.63 -8.85
N MET A 69 -5.74 -1.37 -9.99
CA MET A 69 -6.35 -1.57 -11.30
C MET A 69 -6.03 -2.98 -11.76
N THR A 70 -7.02 -3.85 -11.78
CA THR A 70 -6.85 -5.23 -12.19
C THR A 70 -7.56 -5.50 -13.51
N GLU A 71 -7.37 -6.69 -14.05
CA GLU A 71 -8.08 -7.10 -15.26
C GLU A 71 -9.58 -7.20 -15.04
N CYS A 72 -10.00 -7.29 -13.80
CA CYS A 72 -11.41 -7.41 -13.42
C CYS A 72 -12.00 -6.09 -12.94
N GLY A 73 -11.24 -4.99 -13.07
CA GLY A 73 -11.70 -3.68 -12.65
C GLY A 73 -10.90 -3.14 -11.49
N GLU A 74 -11.39 -2.06 -10.93
CA GLU A 74 -10.73 -1.36 -9.83
C GLU A 74 -11.12 -1.96 -8.50
N VAL A 75 -10.14 -2.11 -7.61
CA VAL A 75 -10.39 -2.62 -6.27
C VAL A 75 -9.81 -1.62 -5.27
N LYS A 76 -10.67 -1.12 -4.40
CA LYS A 76 -10.21 -0.22 -3.33
C LYS A 76 -9.71 -1.05 -2.16
N VAL A 77 -8.49 -0.78 -1.74
CA VAL A 77 -7.83 -1.54 -0.68
C VAL A 77 -7.34 -0.58 0.38
N LYS A 78 -7.61 -0.91 1.63
CA LYS A 78 -7.17 -0.11 2.78
C LYS A 78 -5.91 -0.68 3.39
N ASP A 79 -5.24 0.16 4.18
CA ASP A 79 -4.08 -0.26 4.93
C ASP A 79 -4.41 -1.47 5.81
N ALA A 80 -3.48 -2.39 5.91
CA ALA A 80 -3.60 -3.63 6.67
C ALA A 80 -4.59 -4.63 6.08
N ALA A 81 -5.00 -4.47 4.83
CA ALA A 81 -5.92 -5.39 4.17
C ALA A 81 -5.22 -6.69 3.81
N HIS A 82 -6.02 -7.72 3.70
CA HIS A 82 -5.60 -9.03 3.18
C HIS A 82 -6.33 -9.26 1.87
N ILE A 83 -5.59 -9.59 0.84
CA ILE A 83 -6.18 -9.83 -0.47
C ILE A 83 -5.75 -11.18 -1.02
N GLU A 84 -6.55 -11.69 -1.91
CA GLU A 84 -6.27 -12.93 -2.62
C GLU A 84 -6.34 -12.64 -4.11
N ILE A 85 -5.34 -13.10 -4.85
CA ILE A 85 -5.26 -12.89 -6.28
C ILE A 85 -5.47 -14.22 -6.97
N LYS A 86 -6.43 -14.26 -7.89
CA LYS A 86 -6.70 -15.46 -8.68
C LYS A 86 -7.22 -15.04 -10.05
N ASP A 87 -6.63 -15.61 -11.09
CA ASP A 87 -7.01 -15.32 -12.49
C ASP A 87 -6.90 -13.83 -12.80
N GLY A 88 -5.93 -13.15 -12.19
CA GLY A 88 -5.73 -11.73 -12.40
C GLY A 88 -6.71 -10.83 -11.68
N CYS A 89 -7.57 -11.40 -10.83
CA CYS A 89 -8.57 -10.64 -10.07
C CYS A 89 -8.22 -10.62 -8.60
N ILE A 90 -8.64 -9.57 -7.92
CA ILE A 90 -8.37 -9.40 -6.49
C ILE A 90 -9.65 -9.55 -5.70
N LYS A 91 -9.58 -10.32 -4.63
CA LYS A 91 -10.66 -10.45 -3.67
C LYS A 91 -10.13 -10.05 -2.30
N ILE A 92 -10.85 -9.19 -1.62
CA ILE A 92 -10.49 -8.79 -0.26
C ILE A 92 -11.04 -9.82 0.70
N SER A 93 -10.18 -10.35 1.55
CA SER A 93 -10.60 -11.37 2.52
C SER A 93 -10.74 -10.82 3.93
#